data_fd761e5af7f2b56be00d1142636e045b
#
_entry.id   fd761e5af7f2b56be00d1142636e045b
#
_cell.length_a   1.000
_cell.length_b   1.000
_cell.length_c   1.000
_cell.angle_alpha   90.00
_cell.angle_beta   90.00
_cell.angle_gamma   90.00
#
_symmetry.space_group_name_H-M   'P 1'
#
loop_
_entity.id
_entity.type
_entity.pdbx_description
1 polymer ?
#
loop_
_entity_poly.entity_id
_entity_poly.type
_entity_poly.pdbx_seq_one_letter_code
_entity_poly.pdbx_strand_id
1 'polypeptide(L)'
;MEAIAFCPAHVTGFFKAHLDDNQNNLENLGSMGAGFSIKQGVTTRVKIETRNDQETNFEIISNGYQSDKTDVSEYVLNEFLKLGEFSTKFFKIEHDISIPVGYGLGSSSAVALSLSFALDQALKTKLDKTTIGQIAHNAEVNCKTGLGDVLASFHGGFEIRVKPGAPGIGHVEKITTDKISVIMMCFSPISTNKFIKERLSQINGLGGEMVNRLLESKNYEHFQDMSLEFAKYVDVMTPRMQKLVNELSENNIKCGIALFGETIFSMIPQEKENEVLGIMEKYSDVIIIKSELDNDGARILLN
;
A
#
# COMPACT_ATOMS: atom_id res chain seq x y z
N MET A 1 8.91 19.77 18.70
CA MET A 1 7.55 19.25 18.49
C MET A 1 7.69 17.85 17.94
N GLU A 2 6.82 16.94 18.32
CA GLU A 2 6.90 15.53 17.90
C GLU A 2 5.52 14.98 17.63
N ALA A 3 5.39 14.12 16.61
CA ALA A 3 4.16 13.38 16.31
C ALA A 3 4.49 12.00 15.75
N ILE A 4 3.57 11.06 15.95
CA ILE A 4 3.68 9.69 15.44
C ILE A 4 2.37 9.31 14.74
N ALA A 5 2.49 8.80 13.52
CA ALA A 5 1.35 8.29 12.76
C ALA A 5 1.65 6.92 12.18
N PHE A 6 0.61 6.17 11.91
CA PHE A 6 0.66 4.84 11.32
C PHE A 6 -0.18 4.79 10.04
N CYS A 7 0.31 4.06 9.07
CA CYS A 7 -0.46 3.66 7.91
C CYS A 7 -0.31 2.15 7.68
N PRO A 8 -1.42 1.40 7.51
CA PRO A 8 -1.37 -0.01 7.21
C PRO A 8 -0.78 -0.27 5.83
N ALA A 9 -0.14 -1.42 5.66
CA ALA A 9 0.22 -1.96 4.36
C ALA A 9 -1.04 -2.31 3.57
N HIS A 10 -0.94 -2.26 2.23
CA HIS A 10 -2.03 -2.59 1.34
C HIS A 10 -1.59 -3.61 0.29
N VAL A 11 -2.47 -4.55 0.00
CA VAL A 11 -2.29 -5.62 -1.00
C VAL A 11 -3.32 -5.46 -2.09
N THR A 12 -2.89 -5.20 -3.32
CA THR A 12 -3.76 -5.14 -4.51
C THR A 12 -3.80 -6.50 -5.19
N GLY A 13 -4.99 -7.08 -5.36
CA GLY A 13 -5.20 -8.34 -6.08
C GLY A 13 -5.39 -8.18 -7.57
N PHE A 14 -6.05 -7.11 -8.01
CA PHE A 14 -6.22 -6.72 -9.41
C PHE A 14 -6.56 -5.23 -9.52
N PHE A 15 -6.30 -4.63 -10.68
CA PHE A 15 -6.61 -3.23 -10.91
C PHE A 15 -6.73 -2.88 -12.40
N LYS A 16 -7.33 -1.71 -12.66
CA LYS A 16 -7.31 -0.99 -13.92
C LYS A 16 -6.66 0.37 -13.67
N ALA A 17 -5.57 0.66 -14.37
CA ALA A 17 -4.90 1.95 -14.27
C ALA A 17 -5.70 3.03 -14.99
N HIS A 18 -5.78 4.20 -14.37
CA HIS A 18 -6.36 5.41 -14.92
C HIS A 18 -5.28 6.48 -14.98
N LEU A 19 -4.58 6.52 -16.11
CA LEU A 19 -3.51 7.44 -16.43
C LEU A 19 -3.99 8.27 -17.61
N ASP A 20 -3.86 9.58 -17.51
CA ASP A 20 -4.16 10.50 -18.61
C ASP A 20 -2.92 11.36 -18.86
N ASP A 21 -2.32 11.21 -20.05
CA ASP A 21 -1.09 11.90 -20.44
C ASP A 21 -1.25 13.43 -20.52
N ASN A 22 -2.49 13.95 -20.54
CA ASN A 22 -2.82 15.36 -20.68
C ASN A 22 -3.24 16.04 -19.36
N GLN A 23 -3.25 15.33 -18.23
CA GLN A 23 -3.75 15.90 -16.97
C GLN A 23 -2.65 16.59 -16.17
N ASN A 24 -2.82 17.89 -15.99
CA ASN A 24 -2.07 18.70 -15.02
C ASN A 24 -2.54 18.46 -13.55
N ASN A 25 -3.53 17.59 -13.32
CA ASN A 25 -4.10 17.33 -12.01
C ASN A 25 -3.84 15.89 -11.59
N LEU A 26 -2.80 15.69 -10.76
CA LEU A 26 -2.39 14.40 -10.24
C LEU A 26 -3.51 13.71 -9.42
N GLU A 27 -4.38 14.47 -8.80
CA GLU A 27 -5.45 13.95 -7.93
C GLU A 27 -6.51 13.15 -8.71
N ASN A 28 -6.65 13.36 -10.02
CA ASN A 28 -7.57 12.59 -10.86
C ASN A 28 -6.96 11.27 -11.38
N LEU A 29 -5.64 11.14 -11.33
CA LEU A 29 -4.96 9.91 -11.70
C LEU A 29 -5.14 8.85 -10.61
N GLY A 30 -5.02 7.58 -10.99
CA GLY A 30 -5.16 6.52 -9.99
C GLY A 30 -5.49 5.16 -10.58
N SER A 31 -6.17 4.34 -9.81
CA SER A 31 -6.66 3.03 -10.28
C SER A 31 -8.01 2.66 -9.70
N MET A 32 -8.82 1.99 -10.49
CA MET A 32 -9.90 1.12 -10.01
C MET A 32 -9.30 -0.25 -9.69
N GLY A 33 -9.91 -1.03 -8.81
CA GLY A 33 -9.38 -2.36 -8.46
C GLY A 33 -9.90 -2.83 -7.12
N ALA A 34 -9.27 -3.86 -6.56
CA ALA A 34 -9.60 -4.34 -5.23
C ALA A 34 -8.37 -4.82 -4.48
N GLY A 35 -8.46 -4.74 -3.17
CA GLY A 35 -7.40 -5.15 -2.27
C GLY A 35 -7.81 -5.09 -0.81
N PHE A 36 -6.84 -5.22 0.06
CA PHE A 36 -7.06 -5.18 1.49
C PHE A 36 -5.87 -4.59 2.24
N SER A 37 -6.16 -3.94 3.36
CA SER A 37 -5.14 -3.43 4.29
C SER A 37 -4.91 -4.42 5.43
N ILE A 38 -3.65 -4.53 5.88
CA ILE A 38 -3.23 -5.42 6.97
C ILE A 38 -2.66 -4.64 8.14
N LYS A 39 -2.66 -5.23 9.33
CA LYS A 39 -2.21 -4.59 10.58
C LYS A 39 -0.73 -4.22 10.61
N GLN A 40 0.14 -4.88 9.83
CA GLN A 40 1.51 -4.42 9.60
C GLN A 40 1.48 -3.24 8.63
N GLY A 41 2.50 -2.38 8.71
CA GLY A 41 2.57 -1.20 7.85
C GLY A 41 3.79 -0.33 8.16
N VAL A 42 3.60 0.97 8.13
CA VAL A 42 4.65 1.95 8.43
C VAL A 42 4.21 2.86 9.58
N THR A 43 5.06 2.94 10.59
CA THR A 43 4.97 3.96 11.63
C THR A 43 5.98 5.05 11.34
N THR A 44 5.51 6.28 11.18
CA THR A 44 6.38 7.45 10.97
C THR A 44 6.38 8.34 12.19
N ARG A 45 7.58 8.65 12.66
CA ARG A 45 7.84 9.65 13.71
C ARG A 45 8.43 10.91 13.05
N VAL A 46 7.86 12.07 13.33
CA VAL A 46 8.40 13.36 12.94
C VAL A 46 8.77 14.14 14.19
N LYS A 47 10.04 14.54 14.32
CA LYS A 47 10.54 15.43 15.37
C LYS A 47 11.05 16.71 14.75
N ILE A 48 10.55 17.87 15.22
CA ILE A 48 10.93 19.19 14.72
C ILE A 48 11.73 19.92 15.80
N GLU A 49 12.95 20.30 15.46
CA GLU A 49 13.87 21.06 16.27
C GLU A 49 14.10 22.45 15.67
N THR A 50 14.57 23.41 16.48
CA THR A 50 15.03 24.71 15.98
C THR A 50 16.54 24.66 15.86
N ARG A 51 17.08 24.97 14.67
CA ARG A 51 18.51 25.02 14.40
C ARG A 51 18.81 26.25 13.52
N ASN A 52 19.90 26.94 13.80
CA ASN A 52 20.21 28.20 13.13
C ASN A 52 21.40 28.08 12.16
N ASP A 53 22.01 26.90 12.00
CA ASP A 53 23.34 26.73 11.42
C ASP A 53 23.50 25.56 10.44
N GLN A 54 22.41 25.12 9.75
CA GLN A 54 22.48 23.93 8.93
C GLN A 54 22.26 24.20 7.42
N GLU A 55 23.06 23.52 6.59
CA GLU A 55 22.91 23.49 5.15
C GLU A 55 21.71 22.61 4.71
N THR A 56 21.33 21.59 5.52
CA THR A 56 20.18 20.72 5.26
C THR A 56 19.13 20.88 6.36
N ASN A 57 17.86 20.99 5.95
CA ASN A 57 16.75 21.21 6.86
C ASN A 57 16.06 19.92 7.34
N PHE A 58 16.52 18.74 6.89
CA PHE A 58 15.90 17.46 7.28
C PHE A 58 16.90 16.30 7.27
N GLU A 59 16.51 15.24 7.96
CA GLU A 59 17.11 13.90 7.94
C GLU A 59 16.01 12.87 7.85
N ILE A 60 16.17 11.87 6.98
CA ILE A 60 15.21 10.77 6.79
C ILE A 60 15.90 9.46 7.10
N ILE A 61 15.33 8.71 8.05
CA ILE A 61 15.84 7.43 8.54
C ILE A 61 14.75 6.37 8.32
N SER A 62 15.12 5.23 7.76
CA SER A 62 14.25 4.06 7.61
C SER A 62 14.85 2.87 8.33
N ASN A 63 14.09 2.25 9.25
CA ASN A 63 14.53 1.11 10.07
C ASN A 63 15.90 1.31 10.74
N GLY A 64 16.15 2.53 11.23
CA GLY A 64 17.39 2.90 11.92
C GLY A 64 18.59 3.24 11.01
N TYR A 65 18.43 3.19 9.69
CA TYR A 65 19.48 3.51 8.72
C TYR A 65 19.11 4.75 7.90
N GLN A 66 20.11 5.55 7.54
CA GLN A 66 19.90 6.64 6.59
C GLN A 66 19.44 6.07 5.24
N SER A 67 18.30 6.54 4.75
CA SER A 67 17.71 6.04 3.50
C SER A 67 18.31 6.77 2.30
N ASP A 68 18.60 6.02 1.24
CA ASP A 68 18.99 6.53 -0.08
C ASP A 68 17.81 6.62 -1.07
N LYS A 69 16.61 6.19 -0.63
CA LYS A 69 15.35 6.24 -1.41
C LYS A 69 14.32 7.06 -0.66
N THR A 70 14.41 8.36 -0.79
CA THR A 70 13.65 9.35 -0.02
C THR A 70 12.66 10.17 -0.85
N ASP A 71 12.60 9.94 -2.18
CA ASP A 71 11.83 10.77 -3.11
C ASP A 71 10.39 11.04 -2.65
N VAL A 72 9.68 10.00 -2.20
CA VAL A 72 8.29 10.12 -1.70
C VAL A 72 8.24 10.97 -0.44
N SER A 73 9.13 10.72 0.51
CA SER A 73 9.18 11.47 1.78
C SER A 73 9.57 12.92 1.57
N GLU A 74 10.52 13.17 0.66
CA GLU A 74 10.94 14.54 0.31
C GLU A 74 9.82 15.30 -0.40
N TYR A 75 9.09 14.64 -1.30
CA TYR A 75 7.93 15.25 -1.94
C TYR A 75 6.89 15.67 -0.89
N VAL A 76 6.50 14.74 0.00
CA VAL A 76 5.54 15.04 1.07
C VAL A 76 6.04 16.19 1.95
N LEU A 77 7.29 16.13 2.42
CA LEU A 77 7.88 17.19 3.25
C LEU A 77 7.83 18.54 2.53
N ASN A 78 8.23 18.59 1.26
CA ASN A 78 8.23 19.82 0.48
C ASN A 78 6.84 20.44 0.31
N GLU A 79 5.78 19.62 0.17
CA GLU A 79 4.40 20.13 0.15
C GLU A 79 4.01 20.80 1.48
N PHE A 80 4.38 20.20 2.62
CA PHE A 80 4.15 20.81 3.93
C PHE A 80 4.99 22.07 4.16
N LEU A 81 6.23 22.12 3.65
CA LEU A 81 7.09 23.31 3.78
C LEU A 81 6.53 24.53 3.02
N LYS A 82 5.71 24.33 2.00
CA LYS A 82 5.02 25.44 1.30
C LYS A 82 3.92 26.12 2.13
N LEU A 83 3.47 25.47 3.22
CA LEU A 83 2.36 25.97 4.05
C LEU A 83 2.79 27.02 5.09
N GLY A 84 4.08 27.28 5.25
CA GLY A 84 4.55 28.24 6.25
C GLY A 84 6.05 28.55 6.14
N GLU A 85 6.56 29.33 7.11
CA GLU A 85 7.98 29.69 7.19
C GLU A 85 8.71 28.74 8.16
N PHE A 86 9.54 27.85 7.61
CA PHE A 86 10.25 26.81 8.37
C PHE A 86 11.78 26.86 8.22
N SER A 87 12.34 27.97 7.75
CA SER A 87 13.78 28.13 7.47
C SER A 87 14.71 27.85 8.67
N THR A 88 14.20 28.02 9.90
CA THR A 88 14.95 27.73 11.14
C THR A 88 14.60 26.38 11.75
N LYS A 89 13.86 25.53 11.02
CA LYS A 89 13.41 24.22 11.50
C LYS A 89 14.23 23.11 10.87
N PHE A 90 14.56 22.13 11.69
CA PHE A 90 15.14 20.87 11.26
C PHE A 90 14.13 19.75 11.50
N PHE A 91 13.91 18.93 10.48
CA PHE A 91 12.95 17.83 10.50
C PHE A 91 13.71 16.52 10.60
N LYS A 92 13.57 15.81 11.71
CA LYS A 92 14.01 14.43 11.84
C LYS A 92 12.81 13.53 11.58
N ILE A 93 12.87 12.75 10.49
CA ILE A 93 11.83 11.86 10.03
C ILE A 93 12.34 10.42 10.15
N GLU A 94 11.64 9.61 10.91
CA GLU A 94 11.99 8.21 11.16
C GLU A 94 10.82 7.32 10.71
N HIS A 95 11.06 6.43 9.74
CA HIS A 95 10.11 5.41 9.30
C HIS A 95 10.50 4.05 9.90
N ASP A 96 9.58 3.46 10.67
CA ASP A 96 9.63 2.05 11.08
C ASP A 96 8.73 1.26 10.14
N ILE A 97 9.34 0.49 9.25
CA ILE A 97 8.68 -0.25 8.17
C ILE A 97 8.64 -1.72 8.58
N SER A 98 7.48 -2.21 9.01
CA SER A 98 7.28 -3.58 9.50
C SER A 98 6.92 -4.60 8.41
N ILE A 99 7.06 -4.23 7.14
CA ILE A 99 6.79 -5.06 5.97
C ILE A 99 7.98 -5.07 5.01
N PRO A 100 8.21 -6.13 4.24
CA PRO A 100 9.28 -6.16 3.24
C PRO A 100 8.99 -5.19 2.09
N VAL A 101 9.96 -4.33 1.77
CA VAL A 101 9.84 -3.31 0.73
C VAL A 101 10.01 -3.92 -0.66
N GLY A 102 9.10 -3.59 -1.59
CA GLY A 102 9.16 -4.08 -2.98
C GLY A 102 8.45 -5.41 -3.21
N TYR A 103 7.72 -5.93 -2.22
CA TYR A 103 6.99 -7.19 -2.32
C TYR A 103 5.49 -7.04 -2.60
N GLY A 104 5.06 -5.87 -3.08
CA GLY A 104 3.66 -5.62 -3.43
C GLY A 104 2.76 -5.33 -2.22
N LEU A 105 3.33 -4.81 -1.14
CA LEU A 105 2.62 -4.53 0.11
C LEU A 105 2.38 -3.03 0.35
N GLY A 106 2.45 -2.19 -0.68
CA GLY A 106 2.13 -0.77 -0.60
C GLY A 106 3.02 0.03 0.37
N SER A 107 4.32 -0.32 0.48
CA SER A 107 5.22 0.35 1.44
C SER A 107 5.39 1.84 1.17
N SER A 108 5.43 2.27 -0.09
CA SER A 108 5.59 3.69 -0.46
C SER A 108 4.36 4.52 -0.10
N SER A 109 3.15 4.01 -0.36
CA SER A 109 1.90 4.67 0.04
C SER A 109 1.76 4.75 1.56
N ALA A 110 2.19 3.71 2.28
CA ALA A 110 2.19 3.72 3.73
C ALA A 110 3.19 4.74 4.31
N VAL A 111 4.37 4.90 3.69
CA VAL A 111 5.33 5.98 4.01
C VAL A 111 4.70 7.34 3.74
N ALA A 112 4.13 7.56 2.56
CA ALA A 112 3.54 8.85 2.19
C ALA A 112 2.42 9.27 3.15
N LEU A 113 1.47 8.37 3.44
CA LEU A 113 0.34 8.66 4.32
C LEU A 113 0.77 8.86 5.77
N SER A 114 1.56 7.95 6.35
CA SER A 114 2.00 8.08 7.73
C SER A 114 2.82 9.36 7.94
N LEU A 115 3.67 9.74 6.97
CA LEU A 115 4.42 10.99 7.03
C LEU A 115 3.51 12.21 6.92
N SER A 116 2.54 12.22 6.00
CA SER A 116 1.61 13.34 5.84
C SER A 116 0.79 13.59 7.11
N PHE A 117 0.29 12.53 7.75
CA PHE A 117 -0.42 12.65 9.04
C PHE A 117 0.51 13.14 10.16
N ALA A 118 1.73 12.61 10.25
CA ALA A 118 2.69 13.01 11.28
C ALA A 118 3.13 14.47 11.13
N LEU A 119 3.34 14.94 9.88
CA LEU A 119 3.71 16.34 9.59
C LEU A 119 2.57 17.30 9.94
N ASP A 120 1.32 17.02 9.52
CA ASP A 120 0.16 17.84 9.90
C ASP A 120 0.07 18.02 11.41
N GLN A 121 0.17 16.92 12.15
CA GLN A 121 0.10 16.93 13.60
C GLN A 121 1.28 17.67 14.24
N ALA A 122 2.52 17.44 13.79
CA ALA A 122 3.72 18.08 14.33
C ALA A 122 3.77 19.58 14.03
N LEU A 123 3.35 19.99 12.84
CA LEU A 123 3.31 21.38 12.41
C LEU A 123 2.05 22.13 12.85
N LYS A 124 1.00 21.38 13.26
CA LYS A 124 -0.33 21.91 13.61
C LYS A 124 -0.96 22.70 12.46
N THR A 125 -0.81 22.21 11.23
CA THR A 125 -1.34 22.85 10.03
C THR A 125 -2.86 22.82 9.98
N LYS A 126 -3.49 21.85 10.68
CA LYS A 126 -4.93 21.66 10.79
C LYS A 126 -5.59 21.44 9.43
N LEU A 127 -4.92 20.78 8.53
CA LEU A 127 -5.51 20.33 7.28
C LEU A 127 -6.61 19.29 7.58
N ASP A 128 -7.64 19.28 6.74
CA ASP A 128 -8.60 18.18 6.79
C ASP A 128 -7.98 16.87 6.31
N LYS A 129 -8.56 15.76 6.78
CA LYS A 129 -8.04 14.41 6.48
C LYS A 129 -7.91 14.15 4.98
N THR A 130 -8.82 14.69 4.16
CA THR A 130 -8.82 14.54 2.70
C THR A 130 -7.62 15.23 2.08
N THR A 131 -7.34 16.48 2.45
CA THR A 131 -6.18 17.24 1.97
C THR A 131 -4.87 16.55 2.33
N ILE A 132 -4.74 15.99 3.56
CA ILE A 132 -3.58 15.20 3.98
C ILE A 132 -3.39 13.98 3.05
N GLY A 133 -4.48 13.27 2.75
CA GLY A 133 -4.46 12.12 1.84
C GLY A 133 -4.13 12.49 0.40
N GLN A 134 -4.55 13.66 -0.08
CA GLN A 134 -4.23 14.18 -1.42
C GLN A 134 -2.74 14.48 -1.56
N ILE A 135 -2.10 15.07 -0.54
CA ILE A 135 -0.64 15.28 -0.55
C ILE A 135 0.10 13.94 -0.68
N ALA A 136 -0.29 12.92 0.09
CA ALA A 136 0.31 11.60 -0.01
C ALA A 136 0.08 10.95 -1.39
N HIS A 137 -1.12 11.08 -1.96
CA HIS A 137 -1.46 10.57 -3.28
C HIS A 137 -0.63 11.24 -4.38
N ASN A 138 -0.50 12.56 -4.32
CA ASN A 138 0.30 13.31 -5.30
C ASN A 138 1.77 12.92 -5.25
N ALA A 139 2.31 12.61 -4.05
CA ALA A 139 3.67 12.08 -3.91
C ALA A 139 3.84 10.74 -4.62
N GLU A 140 2.93 9.79 -4.41
CA GLU A 140 2.95 8.48 -5.06
C GLU A 140 2.88 8.56 -6.58
N VAL A 141 1.95 9.36 -7.10
CA VAL A 141 1.75 9.52 -8.55
C VAL A 141 2.95 10.22 -9.18
N ASN A 142 3.45 11.31 -8.57
CA ASN A 142 4.60 12.05 -9.07
C ASN A 142 5.88 11.21 -9.08
N CYS A 143 6.14 10.45 -8.02
CA CYS A 143 7.30 9.56 -7.91
C CYS A 143 7.11 8.24 -8.69
N LYS A 144 5.93 7.99 -9.28
CA LYS A 144 5.59 6.76 -10.03
C LYS A 144 5.76 5.48 -9.21
N THR A 145 5.45 5.54 -7.93
CA THR A 145 5.58 4.43 -6.98
C THR A 145 4.27 3.67 -6.76
N GLY A 146 3.12 4.31 -7.01
CA GLY A 146 1.79 3.69 -6.90
C GLY A 146 0.70 4.50 -7.58
N LEU A 147 -0.51 3.92 -7.69
CA LEU A 147 -1.68 4.54 -8.32
C LEU A 147 -2.94 4.49 -7.46
N GLY A 148 -3.09 3.49 -6.60
CA GLY A 148 -4.34 3.26 -5.87
C GLY A 148 -4.16 2.94 -4.39
N ASP A 149 -2.95 2.63 -3.97
CA ASP A 149 -2.68 2.14 -2.61
C ASP A 149 -2.90 3.24 -1.56
N VAL A 150 -2.64 4.52 -1.89
CA VAL A 150 -2.94 5.64 -0.99
C VAL A 150 -4.44 5.73 -0.70
N LEU A 151 -5.30 5.69 -1.73
CA LEU A 151 -6.76 5.73 -1.54
C LEU A 151 -7.23 4.55 -0.68
N ALA A 152 -6.70 3.36 -0.93
CA ALA A 152 -7.04 2.15 -0.20
C ALA A 152 -6.58 2.20 1.27
N SER A 153 -5.29 2.46 1.52
CA SER A 153 -4.73 2.53 2.87
C SER A 153 -5.27 3.71 3.70
N PHE A 154 -5.73 4.78 3.04
CA PHE A 154 -6.41 5.89 3.69
C PHE A 154 -7.72 5.45 4.35
N HIS A 155 -8.46 4.55 3.69
CA HIS A 155 -9.71 4.01 4.21
C HIS A 155 -9.51 2.75 5.05
N GLY A 156 -8.55 1.90 4.71
CA GLY A 156 -8.35 0.59 5.34
C GLY A 156 -9.44 -0.43 4.99
N GLY A 157 -9.31 -1.64 5.47
CA GLY A 157 -10.24 -2.73 5.30
C GLY A 157 -10.01 -3.55 4.02
N PHE A 158 -10.97 -4.40 3.69
CA PHE A 158 -11.10 -5.05 2.39
C PHE A 158 -11.99 -4.17 1.51
N GLU A 159 -11.48 -3.75 0.34
CA GLU A 159 -12.07 -2.68 -0.43
C GLU A 159 -12.14 -2.94 -1.94
N ILE A 160 -13.08 -2.26 -2.59
CA ILE A 160 -13.17 -2.12 -4.04
C ILE A 160 -13.05 -0.63 -4.37
N ARG A 161 -12.03 -0.24 -5.10
CA ARG A 161 -11.89 1.11 -5.67
C ARG A 161 -12.73 1.20 -6.94
N VAL A 162 -13.93 1.74 -6.81
CA VAL A 162 -14.92 1.85 -7.91
C VAL A 162 -14.74 3.09 -8.77
N LYS A 163 -14.04 4.09 -8.26
CA LYS A 163 -13.66 5.31 -8.98
C LYS A 163 -12.19 5.62 -8.68
N PRO A 164 -11.34 5.87 -9.71
CA PRO A 164 -9.94 6.25 -9.48
C PRO A 164 -9.85 7.69 -8.95
N GLY A 165 -8.69 8.02 -8.39
CA GLY A 165 -8.34 9.36 -7.90
C GLY A 165 -7.89 9.37 -6.45
N ALA A 166 -7.46 10.54 -6.00
CA ALA A 166 -7.05 10.81 -4.64
C ALA A 166 -8.22 10.70 -3.64
N PRO A 167 -7.96 10.61 -2.32
CA PRO A 167 -8.99 10.79 -1.29
C PRO A 167 -9.85 12.04 -1.55
N GLY A 168 -11.19 11.88 -1.43
CA GLY A 168 -12.17 12.93 -1.78
C GLY A 168 -12.58 12.98 -3.25
N ILE A 169 -11.82 12.39 -4.17
CA ILE A 169 -12.12 12.29 -5.61
C ILE A 169 -12.43 10.85 -5.99
N GLY A 170 -11.53 9.94 -5.64
CA GLY A 170 -11.74 8.50 -5.77
C GLY A 170 -12.83 8.01 -4.83
N HIS A 171 -13.40 6.84 -5.14
CA HIS A 171 -14.43 6.23 -4.32
C HIS A 171 -14.14 4.77 -4.03
N VAL A 172 -14.35 4.38 -2.77
CA VAL A 172 -14.09 3.04 -2.25
C VAL A 172 -15.39 2.48 -1.68
N GLU A 173 -15.74 1.25 -2.07
CA GLU A 173 -16.71 0.43 -1.37
C GLU A 173 -15.99 -0.58 -0.48
N LYS A 174 -16.33 -0.63 0.81
CA LYS A 174 -15.79 -1.63 1.73
C LYS A 174 -16.60 -2.92 1.68
N ILE A 175 -15.90 -4.04 1.74
CA ILE A 175 -16.51 -5.36 1.90
C ILE A 175 -16.34 -5.76 3.37
N THR A 176 -17.47 -5.99 4.03
CA THR A 176 -17.49 -6.53 5.40
C THR A 176 -17.21 -8.01 5.36
N THR A 177 -16.29 -8.48 6.18
CA THR A 177 -15.97 -9.90 6.35
C THR A 177 -16.12 -10.29 7.81
N ASP A 178 -16.38 -11.56 8.07
CA ASP A 178 -16.14 -12.13 9.38
C ASP A 178 -14.65 -12.01 9.75
N LYS A 179 -14.30 -12.36 10.97
CA LYS A 179 -12.91 -12.31 11.41
C LYS A 179 -12.08 -13.33 10.61
N ILE A 180 -11.21 -12.81 9.76
CA ILE A 180 -10.32 -13.59 8.90
C ILE A 180 -8.86 -13.30 9.22
N SER A 181 -8.03 -14.31 8.99
CA SER A 181 -6.58 -14.18 9.01
C SER A 181 -6.04 -14.03 7.59
N VAL A 182 -4.97 -13.29 7.47
CA VAL A 182 -4.21 -13.12 6.23
C VAL A 182 -2.83 -13.73 6.43
N ILE A 183 -2.49 -14.75 5.62
CA ILE A 183 -1.15 -15.34 5.62
C ILE A 183 -0.54 -15.10 4.26
N MET A 184 0.66 -14.55 4.23
CA MET A 184 1.36 -14.21 2.99
C MET A 184 2.72 -14.86 2.96
N MET A 185 3.14 -15.29 1.76
CA MET A 185 4.48 -15.74 1.47
C MET A 185 5.11 -14.85 0.39
N CYS A 186 6.21 -14.21 0.74
CA CYS A 186 6.93 -13.27 -0.11
C CYS A 186 8.24 -13.91 -0.60
N PHE A 187 8.42 -14.06 -1.91
CA PHE A 187 9.58 -14.72 -2.53
C PHE A 187 10.64 -13.72 -3.00
N SER A 188 10.24 -12.69 -3.77
CA SER A 188 11.15 -11.68 -4.31
C SER A 188 10.47 -10.33 -4.53
N PRO A 189 11.23 -9.22 -4.45
CA PRO A 189 10.73 -7.91 -4.80
C PRO A 189 10.61 -7.73 -6.33
N ILE A 190 9.65 -6.90 -6.76
CA ILE A 190 9.45 -6.49 -8.16
C ILE A 190 9.38 -4.96 -8.23
N SER A 191 9.89 -4.37 -9.31
CA SER A 191 9.76 -2.93 -9.56
C SER A 191 8.38 -2.60 -10.11
N THR A 192 7.57 -1.87 -9.34
CA THR A 192 6.21 -1.43 -9.70
C THR A 192 6.17 -0.66 -11.02
N ASN A 193 7.06 0.32 -11.19
CA ASN A 193 7.10 1.17 -12.39
C ASN A 193 7.35 0.36 -13.67
N LYS A 194 8.33 -0.55 -13.62
CA LYS A 194 8.62 -1.45 -14.76
C LYS A 194 7.43 -2.35 -15.08
N PHE A 195 6.82 -2.93 -14.05
CA PHE A 195 5.66 -3.81 -14.18
C PHE A 195 4.49 -3.12 -14.89
N ILE A 196 4.06 -1.95 -14.40
CA ILE A 196 2.93 -1.21 -14.99
C ILE A 196 3.23 -0.84 -16.44
N LYS A 197 4.43 -0.30 -16.70
CA LYS A 197 4.81 0.15 -18.04
C LYS A 197 4.78 -0.98 -19.08
N GLU A 198 5.24 -2.17 -18.70
CA GLU A 198 5.32 -3.32 -19.62
C GLU A 198 3.98 -3.99 -19.86
N ARG A 199 3.01 -3.88 -18.94
CA ARG A 199 1.76 -4.66 -18.93
C ARG A 199 0.49 -3.81 -18.90
N LEU A 200 0.59 -2.51 -19.12
CA LEU A 200 -0.56 -1.58 -18.99
C LEU A 200 -1.76 -2.00 -19.84
N SER A 201 -1.55 -2.46 -21.06
CA SER A 201 -2.61 -2.90 -21.96
C SER A 201 -3.37 -4.11 -21.42
N GLN A 202 -2.65 -5.12 -20.90
CA GLN A 202 -3.26 -6.31 -20.30
C GLN A 202 -3.98 -5.94 -19.00
N ILE A 203 -3.35 -5.15 -18.14
CA ILE A 203 -3.94 -4.65 -16.89
C ILE A 203 -5.30 -3.99 -17.18
N ASN A 204 -5.33 -3.08 -18.14
CA ASN A 204 -6.56 -2.35 -18.48
C ASN A 204 -7.58 -3.21 -19.25
N GLY A 205 -7.15 -4.29 -19.91
CA GLY A 205 -8.03 -5.21 -20.64
C GLY A 205 -8.97 -6.01 -19.73
N LEU A 206 -8.55 -6.38 -18.53
CA LEU A 206 -9.33 -7.23 -17.62
C LEU A 206 -9.75 -6.54 -16.31
N GLY A 207 -8.92 -5.62 -15.80
CA GLY A 207 -9.10 -5.07 -14.47
C GLY A 207 -10.45 -4.39 -14.21
N GLY A 208 -11.02 -3.74 -15.23
CA GLY A 208 -12.33 -3.09 -15.11
C GLY A 208 -13.50 -4.07 -15.00
N GLU A 209 -13.44 -5.18 -15.73
CA GLU A 209 -14.45 -6.25 -15.63
C GLU A 209 -14.41 -6.90 -14.24
N MET A 210 -13.22 -7.16 -13.72
CA MET A 210 -13.05 -7.74 -12.38
C MET A 210 -13.63 -6.87 -11.27
N VAL A 211 -13.54 -5.55 -11.37
CA VAL A 211 -14.21 -4.66 -10.42
C VAL A 211 -15.71 -4.92 -10.39
N ASN A 212 -16.36 -5.01 -11.54
CA ASN A 212 -17.80 -5.26 -11.62
C ASN A 212 -18.18 -6.64 -11.06
N ARG A 213 -17.41 -7.68 -11.40
CA ARG A 213 -17.63 -9.05 -10.89
C ARG A 213 -17.53 -9.12 -9.36
N LEU A 214 -16.55 -8.39 -8.75
CA LEU A 214 -16.40 -8.37 -7.30
C LEU A 214 -17.49 -7.54 -6.62
N LEU A 215 -17.97 -6.46 -7.25
CA LEU A 215 -19.10 -5.67 -6.75
C LEU A 215 -20.38 -6.50 -6.62
N GLU A 216 -20.60 -7.45 -7.53
CA GLU A 216 -21.74 -8.37 -7.49
C GLU A 216 -21.61 -9.41 -6.39
N SER A 217 -20.42 -10.00 -6.22
CA SER A 217 -20.21 -11.10 -5.26
C SER A 217 -19.92 -10.63 -3.85
N LYS A 218 -19.18 -9.54 -3.68
CA LYS A 218 -18.70 -8.99 -2.40
C LYS A 218 -18.11 -10.06 -1.46
N ASN A 219 -17.36 -11.01 -2.03
CA ASN A 219 -16.88 -12.21 -1.36
C ASN A 219 -15.35 -12.31 -1.43
N TYR A 220 -14.68 -12.50 -0.28
CA TYR A 220 -13.22 -12.57 -0.19
C TYR A 220 -12.62 -13.83 -0.83
N GLU A 221 -13.36 -14.94 -0.90
CA GLU A 221 -12.89 -16.14 -1.58
C GLU A 221 -12.90 -15.93 -3.09
N HIS A 222 -13.95 -15.31 -3.64
CA HIS A 222 -14.01 -14.93 -5.06
C HIS A 222 -12.92 -13.92 -5.40
N PHE A 223 -12.63 -12.97 -4.50
CA PHE A 223 -11.53 -12.03 -4.69
C PHE A 223 -10.19 -12.74 -4.87
N GLN A 224 -9.91 -13.77 -4.08
CA GLN A 224 -8.69 -14.56 -4.20
C GLN A 224 -8.61 -15.29 -5.55
N ASP A 225 -9.70 -15.95 -5.97
CA ASP A 225 -9.79 -16.61 -7.27
C ASP A 225 -9.56 -15.61 -8.42
N MET A 226 -10.17 -14.42 -8.34
CA MET A 226 -10.03 -13.36 -9.33
C MET A 226 -8.63 -12.76 -9.36
N SER A 227 -8.00 -12.60 -8.19
CA SER A 227 -6.61 -12.14 -8.09
C SER A 227 -5.64 -13.12 -8.77
N LEU A 228 -5.86 -14.43 -8.58
CA LEU A 228 -5.09 -15.48 -9.25
C LEU A 228 -5.34 -15.50 -10.77
N GLU A 229 -6.59 -15.34 -11.20
CA GLU A 229 -6.98 -15.22 -12.62
C GLU A 229 -6.26 -14.02 -13.26
N PHE A 230 -6.30 -12.87 -12.60
CA PHE A 230 -5.66 -11.64 -13.07
C PHE A 230 -4.13 -11.80 -13.18
N ALA A 231 -3.49 -12.38 -12.17
CA ALA A 231 -2.05 -12.60 -12.17
C ALA A 231 -1.58 -13.52 -13.31
N LYS A 232 -2.38 -14.54 -13.65
CA LYS A 232 -2.14 -15.40 -14.81
C LYS A 232 -2.32 -14.65 -16.13
N TYR A 233 -3.38 -13.84 -16.24
CA TYR A 233 -3.68 -13.06 -17.44
C TYR A 233 -2.59 -12.00 -17.72
N VAL A 234 -2.07 -11.32 -16.71
CA VAL A 234 -0.99 -10.34 -16.88
C VAL A 234 0.41 -10.96 -16.86
N ASP A 235 0.51 -12.28 -16.84
CA ASP A 235 1.75 -13.05 -16.94
C ASP A 235 2.81 -12.68 -15.88
N VAL A 236 2.41 -12.80 -14.60
CA VAL A 236 3.32 -12.53 -13.46
C VAL A 236 3.58 -13.75 -12.59
N MET A 237 3.00 -14.89 -12.96
CA MET A 237 3.18 -16.13 -12.24
C MET A 237 4.56 -16.72 -12.50
N THR A 238 5.38 -16.85 -11.46
CA THR A 238 6.65 -17.58 -11.57
C THR A 238 6.47 -19.08 -11.28
N PRO A 239 7.39 -19.95 -11.73
CA PRO A 239 7.30 -21.39 -11.45
C PRO A 239 7.20 -21.73 -9.95
N ARG A 240 7.90 -20.99 -9.08
CA ARG A 240 7.81 -21.21 -7.63
C ARG A 240 6.49 -20.76 -7.03
N MET A 241 5.90 -19.65 -7.55
CA MET A 241 4.55 -19.25 -7.16
C MET A 241 3.54 -20.30 -7.59
N GLN A 242 3.63 -20.80 -8.83
CA GLN A 242 2.72 -21.84 -9.34
C GLN A 242 2.80 -23.13 -8.51
N LYS A 243 4.00 -23.51 -8.04
CA LYS A 243 4.17 -24.67 -7.16
C LYS A 243 3.40 -24.51 -5.85
N LEU A 244 3.54 -23.37 -5.17
CA LEU A 244 2.80 -23.12 -3.92
C LEU A 244 1.29 -23.01 -4.16
N VAL A 245 0.85 -22.34 -5.23
CA VAL A 245 -0.58 -22.26 -5.59
C VAL A 245 -1.17 -23.66 -5.78
N ASN A 246 -0.46 -24.56 -6.45
CA ASN A 246 -0.92 -25.94 -6.63
C ASN A 246 -1.01 -26.69 -5.29
N GLU A 247 0.01 -26.59 -4.43
CA GLU A 247 0.01 -27.24 -3.12
C GLU A 247 -1.10 -26.74 -2.21
N LEU A 248 -1.38 -25.42 -2.21
CA LEU A 248 -2.52 -24.84 -1.48
C LEU A 248 -3.85 -25.37 -2.03
N SER A 249 -4.00 -25.41 -3.36
CA SER A 249 -5.21 -25.89 -4.04
C SER A 249 -5.48 -27.37 -3.74
N GLU A 250 -4.45 -28.23 -3.72
CA GLU A 250 -4.55 -29.65 -3.36
C GLU A 250 -5.05 -29.85 -1.94
N ASN A 251 -4.84 -28.87 -1.04
CA ASN A 251 -5.33 -28.85 0.33
C ASN A 251 -6.64 -28.04 0.49
N ASN A 252 -7.34 -27.70 -0.60
CA ASN A 252 -8.57 -26.88 -0.60
C ASN A 252 -8.40 -25.50 0.05
N ILE A 253 -7.22 -24.92 -0.03
CA ILE A 253 -6.91 -23.57 0.44
C ILE A 253 -6.89 -22.61 -0.75
N LYS A 254 -7.75 -21.60 -0.70
CA LYS A 254 -7.75 -20.52 -1.68
C LYS A 254 -6.61 -19.55 -1.43
N CYS A 255 -6.08 -18.99 -2.51
CA CYS A 255 -5.03 -17.97 -2.45
C CYS A 255 -5.17 -16.97 -3.60
N GLY A 256 -4.59 -15.81 -3.43
CA GLY A 256 -4.44 -14.79 -4.43
C GLY A 256 -2.99 -14.34 -4.56
N ILE A 257 -2.74 -13.45 -5.51
CA ILE A 257 -1.41 -12.90 -5.79
C ILE A 257 -1.42 -11.41 -5.48
N ALA A 258 -0.49 -10.97 -4.65
CA ALA A 258 -0.22 -9.55 -4.47
C ALA A 258 0.55 -9.05 -5.70
N LEU A 259 -0.02 -8.08 -6.39
CA LEU A 259 0.64 -7.47 -7.54
C LEU A 259 1.84 -6.62 -7.08
N PHE A 260 2.83 -6.43 -7.98
CA PHE A 260 4.07 -5.70 -7.74
C PHE A 260 5.06 -6.37 -6.78
N GLY A 261 4.89 -7.69 -6.56
CA GLY A 261 5.80 -8.53 -5.80
C GLY A 261 5.59 -10.00 -6.15
N GLU A 262 6.59 -10.86 -5.96
CA GLU A 262 6.35 -12.30 -5.96
C GLU A 262 5.79 -12.69 -4.58
N THR A 263 4.52 -12.36 -4.35
CA THR A 263 3.85 -12.58 -3.06
C THR A 263 2.51 -13.26 -3.27
N ILE A 264 2.31 -14.36 -2.57
CA ILE A 264 1.05 -15.11 -2.49
C ILE A 264 0.40 -14.80 -1.15
N PHE A 265 -0.91 -14.58 -1.16
CA PHE A 265 -1.69 -14.40 0.07
C PHE A 265 -2.84 -15.40 0.15
N SER A 266 -3.20 -15.80 1.35
CA SER A 266 -4.44 -16.51 1.68
C SER A 266 -5.22 -15.74 2.73
N MET A 267 -6.47 -15.40 2.41
CA MET A 267 -7.46 -14.87 3.35
C MET A 267 -8.31 -16.03 3.81
N ILE A 268 -8.25 -16.37 5.08
CA ILE A 268 -8.81 -17.62 5.62
C ILE A 268 -9.48 -17.40 6.97
N PRO A 269 -10.44 -18.26 7.37
CA PRO A 269 -10.89 -18.35 8.74
C PRO A 269 -9.72 -18.68 9.68
N GLN A 270 -9.75 -18.14 10.91
CA GLN A 270 -8.64 -18.29 11.87
C GLN A 270 -8.29 -19.75 12.19
N GLU A 271 -9.27 -20.65 12.18
CA GLU A 271 -9.05 -22.07 12.44
C GLU A 271 -8.17 -22.77 11.41
N LYS A 272 -8.01 -22.21 10.21
CA LYS A 272 -7.15 -22.74 9.13
C LYS A 272 -5.71 -22.23 9.15
N GLU A 273 -5.36 -21.33 10.06
CA GLU A 273 -4.03 -20.70 10.10
C GLU A 273 -2.89 -21.72 10.15
N ASN A 274 -2.99 -22.69 11.07
CA ASN A 274 -1.92 -23.68 11.27
C ASN A 274 -1.73 -24.59 10.04
N GLU A 275 -2.81 -24.89 9.32
CA GLU A 275 -2.76 -25.67 8.08
C GLU A 275 -1.99 -24.93 7.00
N VAL A 276 -2.31 -23.65 6.77
CA VAL A 276 -1.63 -22.81 5.77
C VAL A 276 -0.17 -22.57 6.14
N LEU A 277 0.11 -22.24 7.40
CA LEU A 277 1.48 -22.07 7.88
C LEU A 277 2.30 -23.34 7.70
N GLY A 278 1.76 -24.50 8.04
CA GLY A 278 2.45 -25.80 7.89
C GLY A 278 2.78 -26.16 6.42
N ILE A 279 2.06 -25.60 5.44
CA ILE A 279 2.41 -25.70 4.02
C ILE A 279 3.52 -24.72 3.68
N MET A 280 3.38 -23.45 4.07
CA MET A 280 4.31 -22.39 3.70
C MET A 280 5.69 -22.53 4.35
N GLU A 281 5.76 -23.02 5.59
CA GLU A 281 7.01 -23.23 6.33
C GLU A 281 7.95 -24.32 5.73
N LYS A 282 7.44 -25.11 4.77
CA LYS A 282 8.28 -26.05 4.01
C LYS A 282 9.19 -25.37 3.00
N TYR A 283 8.94 -24.10 2.70
CA TYR A 283 9.72 -23.33 1.73
C TYR A 283 10.85 -22.57 2.44
N SER A 284 12.07 -22.67 1.92
CA SER A 284 13.22 -21.90 2.38
C SER A 284 13.35 -20.58 1.62
N ASP A 285 14.11 -19.64 2.18
CA ASP A 285 14.45 -18.35 1.56
C ASP A 285 13.23 -17.50 1.19
N VAL A 286 12.21 -17.50 2.06
CA VAL A 286 10.96 -16.75 1.92
C VAL A 286 10.67 -15.95 3.19
N ILE A 287 9.86 -14.92 3.06
CA ILE A 287 9.31 -14.17 4.20
C ILE A 287 7.84 -14.59 4.37
N ILE A 288 7.49 -15.11 5.53
CA ILE A 288 6.09 -15.42 5.87
C ILE A 288 5.56 -14.32 6.79
N ILE A 289 4.41 -13.77 6.44
CA ILE A 289 3.72 -12.74 7.23
C ILE A 289 2.35 -13.30 7.61
N LYS A 290 2.08 -13.31 8.92
CA LYS A 290 0.75 -13.55 9.48
C LYS A 290 0.16 -12.23 9.94
N SER A 291 -1.06 -11.92 9.53
CA SER A 291 -1.76 -10.68 9.83
C SER A 291 -3.27 -10.86 9.97
N GLU A 292 -3.93 -9.76 10.25
CA GLU A 292 -5.37 -9.56 10.15
C GLU A 292 -5.65 -8.30 9.31
N LEU A 293 -6.90 -8.08 8.91
CA LEU A 293 -7.28 -6.83 8.25
C LEU A 293 -7.15 -5.64 9.21
N ASP A 294 -6.61 -4.55 8.70
CA ASP A 294 -6.67 -3.22 9.34
C ASP A 294 -7.86 -2.45 8.76
N ASN A 295 -8.90 -2.27 9.53
CA ASN A 295 -10.14 -1.60 9.10
C ASN A 295 -10.14 -0.09 9.30
N ASP A 296 -9.15 0.44 10.01
CA ASP A 296 -9.10 1.85 10.43
C ASP A 296 -8.35 2.77 9.45
N GLY A 297 -7.42 2.20 8.67
CA GLY A 297 -6.59 2.95 7.74
C GLY A 297 -5.55 3.85 8.41
N ALA A 298 -5.05 4.84 7.67
CA ALA A 298 -4.03 5.76 8.16
C ALA A 298 -4.54 6.64 9.32
N ARG A 299 -3.72 6.77 10.39
CA ARG A 299 -4.11 7.43 11.64
C ARG A 299 -2.94 7.96 12.46
N ILE A 300 -3.22 8.97 13.30
CA ILE A 300 -2.30 9.41 14.34
C ILE A 300 -2.29 8.38 15.48
N LEU A 301 -1.10 8.08 16.02
CA LEU A 301 -0.93 7.17 17.17
C LEU A 301 -0.74 7.92 18.49
N LEU A 302 0.04 9.02 18.46
CA LEU A 302 0.33 9.83 19.62
C LEU A 302 0.29 11.32 19.25
N ASN A 303 -0.26 12.11 20.15
CA ASN A 303 -0.32 13.57 20.11
C ASN A 303 0.86 14.17 20.88
#